data_cdcae1f0423bcb032436b50b80b8c319
#
_entry.id   cdcae1f0423bcb032436b50b80b8c319
#
_cell.length_a   1.000
_cell.length_b   1.000
_cell.length_c   1.000
_cell.angle_alpha   90.00
_cell.angle_beta   90.00
_cell.angle_gamma   90.00
#
_symmetry.space_group_name_H-M   'P 1'
#
loop_
_entity.id
_entity.type
_entity.pdbx_description
1 polymer ?
#
loop_
_entity_poly.entity_id
_entity_poly.type
_entity_poly.pdbx_seq_one_letter_code
_entity_poly.pdbx_strand_id
1 'polypeptide(L)'
;QIDYRGKYTAKGMATNESYDEDVEGIDTKELYDNPQRLEMIARYIVNIHDTKTRNREFTAMFCVSSVETLTQYYDIFEKVQAEKQIEDEAQGRIFKPLTIATIFSYAVNEAVPTDDLTGLIHEEAADIPSQVNSSSRDKLDRYIANYNRQFKTNYNSGDQFYAYYRDIAQRVKNRQIDILIVVNMFLTGFDSKPLNTLYVDKNLKYHGLIQAFSRTNRVYNDKKPFGNIICFRNLKRATDEALALFSNKETTKIVLFPSYAEIEQDY
;
A
#
# COMPACT_ATOMS: atom_id res chain seq x y z
N GLN A 1 14.57 -4.50 0.44
CA GLN A 1 14.24 -5.92 0.63
C GLN A 1 12.79 -6.15 0.23
N ILE A 2 12.55 -7.06 -0.71
CA ILE A 2 11.20 -7.44 -1.17
C ILE A 2 10.82 -8.73 -0.44
N ASP A 3 9.73 -8.72 0.33
CA ASP A 3 9.22 -9.90 1.04
C ASP A 3 7.95 -10.38 0.34
N TYR A 4 7.98 -11.57 -0.21
CA TYR A 4 6.86 -12.21 -0.88
C TYR A 4 6.15 -13.16 0.10
N ARG A 5 5.14 -12.68 0.80
CA ARG A 5 4.33 -13.49 1.68
C ARG A 5 2.91 -13.61 1.16
N GLY A 6 2.63 -14.65 0.43
CA GLY A 6 1.30 -14.95 -0.05
C GLY A 6 1.31 -16.28 -0.78
N LYS A 7 1.50 -17.36 -0.04
CA LYS A 7 1.44 -18.71 -0.61
C LYS A 7 0.11 -19.35 -0.26
N TYR A 8 -0.83 -19.22 -1.14
CA TYR A 8 -1.94 -20.13 -1.23
C TYR A 8 -2.03 -20.60 -2.67
N THR A 9 -1.23 -21.59 -3.03
CA THR A 9 -1.44 -22.37 -4.24
C THR A 9 -2.24 -23.62 -3.86
N ALA A 10 -3.10 -24.09 -4.75
CA ALA A 10 -3.89 -25.30 -4.58
C ALA A 10 -3.06 -26.60 -4.37
N LYS A 11 -1.76 -26.52 -4.50
CA LYS A 11 -0.78 -27.55 -4.15
C LYS A 11 0.03 -27.06 -2.96
N GLY A 12 -0.53 -27.20 -1.76
CA GLY A 12 0.07 -26.78 -0.51
C GLY A 12 1.42 -27.38 -0.23
N MET A 13 2.44 -26.95 -0.92
CA MET A 13 3.83 -26.92 -0.47
C MET A 13 4.70 -26.31 -1.55
N ALA A 14 5.36 -25.26 -1.17
CA ALA A 14 6.23 -24.50 -1.99
C ALA A 14 7.43 -25.29 -2.48
N THR A 15 7.53 -25.39 -3.77
CA THR A 15 8.82 -25.21 -4.42
C THR A 15 9.04 -23.73 -4.58
N ASN A 16 10.27 -23.23 -4.44
CA ASN A 16 10.64 -21.82 -4.52
C ASN A 16 10.34 -21.12 -5.87
N GLU A 17 9.67 -21.80 -6.76
CA GLU A 17 9.29 -21.38 -8.11
C GLU A 17 7.79 -21.46 -8.36
N SER A 18 6.94 -21.36 -7.31
CA SER A 18 5.50 -21.26 -7.56
C SER A 18 5.17 -19.89 -8.17
N TYR A 19 5.18 -19.84 -9.47
CA TYR A 19 4.39 -18.87 -10.22
C TYR A 19 2.93 -19.07 -9.81
N ASP A 20 2.16 -17.99 -9.70
CA ASP A 20 0.71 -18.09 -9.71
C ASP A 20 0.35 -18.69 -11.07
N GLU A 21 0.21 -20.02 -11.13
CA GLU A 21 -0.42 -20.66 -12.26
C GLU A 21 -1.87 -20.19 -12.23
N ASP A 22 -2.34 -19.64 -13.34
CA ASP A 22 -3.76 -19.44 -13.59
C ASP A 22 -4.39 -20.84 -13.57
N VAL A 23 -4.89 -21.24 -12.41
CA VAL A 23 -5.61 -22.50 -12.28
C VAL A 23 -6.97 -22.26 -12.92
N GLU A 24 -7.22 -22.89 -14.06
CA GLU A 24 -8.50 -22.87 -14.74
C GLU A 24 -9.64 -23.12 -13.74
N GLY A 25 -10.57 -22.17 -13.62
CA GLY A 25 -11.76 -22.31 -12.76
C GLY A 25 -11.67 -21.66 -11.37
N ILE A 26 -10.58 -20.99 -10.99
CA ILE A 26 -10.53 -20.20 -9.77
C ILE A 26 -10.81 -18.73 -10.13
N ASP A 27 -11.85 -18.16 -9.53
CA ASP A 27 -12.08 -16.71 -9.57
C ASP A 27 -11.02 -16.03 -8.70
N THR A 28 -9.98 -15.52 -9.36
CA THR A 28 -8.88 -14.81 -8.69
C THR A 28 -9.37 -13.59 -7.92
N LYS A 29 -10.48 -12.97 -8.34
CA LYS A 29 -11.10 -11.85 -7.62
C LYS A 29 -11.67 -12.32 -6.28
N GLU A 30 -12.40 -13.42 -6.25
CA GLU A 30 -12.95 -14.00 -5.02
C GLU A 30 -11.83 -14.37 -4.04
N LEU A 31 -10.72 -14.93 -4.54
CA LEU A 31 -9.56 -15.25 -3.72
C LEU A 31 -8.93 -13.99 -3.09
N TYR A 32 -8.74 -12.92 -3.88
CA TYR A 32 -8.08 -11.71 -3.40
C TYR A 32 -8.97 -10.86 -2.49
N ASP A 33 -10.28 -10.88 -2.70
CA ASP A 33 -11.25 -10.12 -1.90
C ASP A 33 -11.79 -10.92 -0.70
N ASN A 34 -11.24 -12.11 -0.42
CA ASN A 34 -11.64 -12.94 0.71
C ASN A 34 -11.43 -12.21 2.05
N PRO A 35 -12.48 -12.01 2.87
CA PRO A 35 -12.39 -11.23 4.11
C PRO A 35 -11.38 -11.78 5.12
N GLN A 36 -11.21 -13.10 5.19
CA GLN A 36 -10.24 -13.73 6.10
C GLN A 36 -8.81 -13.40 5.66
N ARG A 37 -8.55 -13.42 4.34
CA ARG A 37 -7.25 -13.02 3.79
C ARG A 37 -6.94 -11.55 4.10
N LEU A 38 -7.90 -10.65 3.89
CA LEU A 38 -7.73 -9.24 4.18
C LEU A 38 -7.44 -9.00 5.67
N GLU A 39 -8.16 -9.69 6.57
CA GLU A 39 -7.92 -9.60 8.01
C GLU A 39 -6.53 -10.12 8.40
N MET A 40 -6.08 -11.26 7.83
CA MET A 40 -4.74 -11.78 8.07
C MET A 40 -3.65 -10.79 7.64
N ILE A 41 -3.82 -10.13 6.49
CA ILE A 41 -2.89 -9.11 6.01
C ILE A 41 -2.87 -7.90 6.95
N ALA A 42 -4.03 -7.40 7.36
CA ALA A 42 -4.11 -6.26 8.28
C ALA A 42 -3.46 -6.58 9.63
N ARG A 43 -3.73 -7.75 10.21
CA ARG A 43 -3.07 -8.24 11.46
C ARG A 43 -1.56 -8.34 11.29
N TYR A 44 -1.10 -8.89 10.17
CA TYR A 44 0.32 -8.94 9.85
C TYR A 44 0.94 -7.54 9.80
N ILE A 45 0.33 -6.60 9.07
CA ILE A 45 0.82 -5.22 8.98
C ILE A 45 0.90 -4.57 10.35
N VAL A 46 -0.17 -4.65 11.17
CA VAL A 46 -0.19 -4.08 12.52
C VAL A 46 0.94 -4.64 13.40
N ASN A 47 1.25 -5.92 13.27
CA ASN A 47 2.28 -6.57 14.07
C ASN A 47 3.71 -6.22 13.65
N ILE A 48 3.95 -5.99 12.33
CA ILE A 48 5.31 -5.75 11.84
C ILE A 48 5.64 -4.28 11.59
N HIS A 49 4.63 -3.40 11.60
CA HIS A 49 4.79 -2.02 11.18
C HIS A 49 5.91 -1.30 11.95
N ASP A 50 5.90 -1.39 13.26
CA ASP A 50 6.91 -0.73 14.08
C ASP A 50 8.33 -1.24 13.77
N THR A 51 8.49 -2.53 13.52
CA THR A 51 9.78 -3.12 13.11
C THR A 51 10.22 -2.58 11.73
N LYS A 52 9.31 -2.54 10.76
CA LYS A 52 9.63 -2.10 9.39
C LYS A 52 9.85 -0.60 9.28
N THR A 53 9.24 0.19 10.16
CA THR A 53 9.34 1.65 10.18
C THR A 53 10.28 2.19 11.27
N ARG A 54 11.06 1.32 11.93
CA ARG A 54 11.93 1.68 13.05
C ARG A 54 11.19 2.43 14.15
N ASN A 55 10.20 1.78 14.73
CA ASN A 55 9.33 2.35 15.77
C ASN A 55 8.69 3.68 15.34
N ARG A 56 8.18 3.73 14.10
CA ARG A 56 7.51 4.88 13.49
C ARG A 56 8.41 6.12 13.29
N GLU A 57 9.71 5.91 13.27
CA GLU A 57 10.64 6.95 12.77
C GLU A 57 10.39 7.23 11.29
N PHE A 58 9.81 6.28 10.58
CA PHE A 58 9.41 6.35 9.17
C PHE A 58 7.93 6.05 9.00
N THR A 59 7.41 6.33 7.81
CA THR A 59 6.01 6.11 7.43
C THR A 59 5.88 5.00 6.39
N ALA A 60 4.67 4.48 6.24
CA ALA A 60 4.35 3.49 5.23
C ALA A 60 3.22 3.95 4.32
N MET A 61 3.18 3.36 3.12
CA MET A 61 2.06 3.42 2.21
C MET A 61 1.53 2.01 1.98
N PHE A 62 0.22 1.86 1.89
CA PHE A 62 -0.43 0.60 1.55
C PHE A 62 -1.22 0.75 0.26
N CYS A 63 -0.74 0.12 -0.81
CA CYS A 63 -1.36 0.14 -2.12
C CYS A 63 -2.28 -1.07 -2.28
N VAL A 64 -3.56 -0.82 -2.59
CA VAL A 64 -4.60 -1.84 -2.74
C VAL A 64 -5.26 -1.77 -4.10
N SER A 65 -5.98 -2.84 -4.48
CA SER A 65 -6.49 -3.06 -5.84
C SER A 65 -7.62 -2.12 -6.25
N SER A 66 -8.51 -1.77 -5.32
CA SER A 66 -9.73 -1.01 -5.63
C SER A 66 -10.18 -0.16 -4.44
N VAL A 67 -11.10 0.78 -4.68
CA VAL A 67 -11.75 1.56 -3.61
C VAL A 67 -12.54 0.64 -2.68
N GLU A 68 -13.17 -0.39 -3.21
CA GLU A 68 -13.91 -1.38 -2.42
C GLU A 68 -12.96 -2.10 -1.44
N THR A 69 -11.86 -2.64 -1.93
CA THR A 69 -10.84 -3.30 -1.10
C THR A 69 -10.21 -2.31 -0.10
N LEU A 70 -9.99 -1.05 -0.49
CA LEU A 70 -9.50 0.00 0.39
C LEU A 70 -10.44 0.22 1.58
N THR A 71 -11.74 0.33 1.30
CA THR A 71 -12.74 0.55 2.36
C THR A 71 -12.85 -0.64 3.31
N GLN A 72 -12.74 -1.87 2.79
CA GLN A 72 -12.68 -3.07 3.63
C GLN A 72 -11.44 -3.07 4.53
N TYR A 73 -10.26 -2.79 3.97
CA TYR A 73 -9.04 -2.70 4.78
C TYR A 73 -9.11 -1.63 5.85
N TYR A 74 -9.65 -0.46 5.54
CA TYR A 74 -9.77 0.60 6.54
C TYR A 74 -10.61 0.15 7.74
N ASP A 75 -11.77 -0.45 7.50
CA ASP A 75 -12.66 -0.97 8.54
C ASP A 75 -12.02 -2.15 9.31
N ILE A 76 -11.30 -3.02 8.61
CA ILE A 76 -10.55 -4.13 9.23
C ILE A 76 -9.43 -3.61 10.13
N PHE A 77 -8.69 -2.58 9.71
CA PHE A 77 -7.66 -1.99 10.57
C PHE A 77 -8.24 -1.38 11.84
N GLU A 78 -9.38 -0.69 11.77
CA GLU A 78 -10.07 -0.18 12.97
C GLU A 78 -10.40 -1.34 13.92
N LYS A 79 -11.00 -2.42 13.41
CA LYS A 79 -11.33 -3.62 14.19
C LYS A 79 -10.09 -4.27 14.81
N VAL A 80 -9.09 -4.58 13.99
CA VAL A 80 -7.87 -5.29 14.42
C VAL A 80 -7.11 -4.51 15.49
N GLN A 81 -7.04 -3.20 15.37
CA GLN A 81 -6.36 -2.36 16.35
C GLN A 81 -7.14 -2.30 17.68
N ALA A 82 -8.48 -2.25 17.62
CA ALA A 82 -9.30 -2.29 18.83
C ALA A 82 -9.16 -3.63 19.56
N GLU A 83 -9.18 -4.75 18.84
CA GLU A 83 -8.95 -6.08 19.42
C GLU A 83 -7.56 -6.18 20.04
N LYS A 84 -6.53 -5.72 19.33
CA LYS A 84 -5.15 -5.75 19.83
C LYS A 84 -4.97 -4.87 21.07
N GLN A 85 -5.64 -3.74 21.13
CA GLN A 85 -5.62 -2.90 22.33
C GLN A 85 -6.16 -3.65 23.54
N ILE A 86 -7.31 -4.32 23.41
CA ILE A 86 -7.92 -5.12 24.47
C ILE A 86 -6.99 -6.27 24.90
N GLU A 87 -6.41 -6.98 23.91
CA GLU A 87 -5.47 -8.08 24.18
C GLU A 87 -4.22 -7.61 24.95
N ASP A 88 -3.62 -6.51 24.53
CA ASP A 88 -2.41 -5.98 25.15
C ASP A 88 -2.70 -5.40 26.55
N GLU A 89 -3.83 -4.71 26.74
CA GLU A 89 -4.27 -4.23 28.06
C GLU A 89 -4.49 -5.39 29.03
N ALA A 90 -5.12 -6.48 28.60
CA ALA A 90 -5.32 -7.68 29.42
C ALA A 90 -3.98 -8.34 29.83
N GLN A 91 -2.92 -8.11 29.09
CA GLN A 91 -1.56 -8.61 29.37
C GLN A 91 -0.66 -7.57 30.05
N GLY A 92 -1.21 -6.43 30.45
CA GLY A 92 -0.44 -5.35 31.07
C GLY A 92 0.52 -4.62 30.11
N ARG A 93 0.31 -4.75 28.80
CA ARG A 93 1.08 -4.06 27.78
C ARG A 93 0.35 -2.83 27.27
N ILE A 94 1.10 -1.84 26.82
CA ILE A 94 0.54 -0.62 26.22
C ILE A 94 0.61 -0.77 24.70
N PHE A 95 -0.54 -0.87 24.05
CA PHE A 95 -0.65 -0.78 22.60
C PHE A 95 -0.84 0.68 22.19
N LYS A 96 -0.02 1.15 21.26
CA LYS A 96 -0.20 2.44 20.63
C LYS A 96 -0.81 2.23 19.23
N PRO A 97 -2.07 2.60 19.01
CA PRO A 97 -2.70 2.45 17.69
C PRO A 97 -1.93 3.17 16.58
N LEU A 98 -1.97 2.62 15.38
CA LEU A 98 -1.42 3.25 14.18
C LEU A 98 -2.35 4.35 13.72
N THR A 99 -1.80 5.49 13.36
CA THR A 99 -2.51 6.56 12.67
C THR A 99 -2.65 6.19 11.20
N ILE A 100 -3.85 5.81 10.80
CA ILE A 100 -4.16 5.38 9.43
C ILE A 100 -5.04 6.43 8.76
N ALA A 101 -4.65 6.86 7.57
CA ALA A 101 -5.44 7.73 6.73
C ALA A 101 -5.63 7.10 5.35
N THR A 102 -6.64 7.55 4.63
CA THR A 102 -6.92 7.10 3.27
C THR A 102 -7.40 8.23 2.40
N ILE A 103 -7.14 8.11 1.11
CA ILE A 103 -7.65 9.01 0.11
C ILE A 103 -7.84 8.27 -1.21
N PHE A 104 -8.95 8.55 -1.88
CA PHE A 104 -9.25 8.05 -3.21
C PHE A 104 -10.14 9.03 -3.97
N SER A 105 -10.05 9.03 -5.30
CA SER A 105 -10.94 9.83 -6.14
C SER A 105 -12.28 9.11 -6.32
N TYR A 106 -13.36 9.85 -6.24
CA TYR A 106 -14.71 9.36 -6.46
C TYR A 106 -15.41 10.00 -7.68
N ALA A 107 -14.79 11.03 -8.28
CA ALA A 107 -15.38 11.76 -9.41
C ALA A 107 -14.77 11.35 -10.73
N VAL A 108 -15.62 11.02 -11.71
CA VAL A 108 -15.21 10.64 -13.07
C VAL A 108 -14.76 11.86 -13.90
N ASN A 109 -15.14 13.10 -13.54
CA ASN A 109 -14.96 14.28 -14.39
C ASN A 109 -14.83 15.62 -13.67
N GLU A 110 -14.46 15.70 -12.41
CA GLU A 110 -14.10 17.00 -11.86
C GLU A 110 -12.65 17.30 -12.24
N ALA A 111 -12.50 18.20 -13.22
CA ALA A 111 -11.21 18.74 -13.61
C ALA A 111 -10.56 19.42 -12.39
N VAL A 112 -9.60 18.76 -11.81
CA VAL A 112 -8.72 19.38 -10.81
C VAL A 112 -7.92 20.46 -11.55
N PRO A 113 -7.82 21.70 -11.03
CA PRO A 113 -7.05 22.74 -11.68
C PRO A 113 -5.62 22.27 -11.94
N THR A 114 -5.22 22.34 -13.21
CA THR A 114 -4.01 21.68 -13.74
C THR A 114 -2.70 22.37 -13.44
N ASP A 115 -2.68 23.54 -12.77
CA ASP A 115 -1.49 24.37 -12.73
C ASP A 115 -0.38 23.92 -11.77
N ASP A 116 -0.67 23.02 -10.80
CA ASP A 116 0.33 22.53 -9.85
C ASP A 116 0.47 20.98 -9.81
N LEU A 117 -0.29 20.27 -10.63
CA LEU A 117 -0.42 18.80 -10.57
C LEU A 117 -0.15 18.11 -11.92
N THR A 118 0.49 18.79 -12.85
CA THR A 118 0.68 18.34 -14.24
C THR A 118 1.36 16.99 -14.44
N GLY A 119 1.88 16.34 -13.39
CA GLY A 119 2.43 15.00 -13.44
C GLY A 119 1.54 13.88 -12.91
N LEU A 120 0.43 14.20 -12.22
CA LEU A 120 -0.34 13.22 -11.44
C LEU A 120 -1.64 12.76 -12.09
N ILE A 121 -2.24 13.54 -12.99
CA ILE A 121 -3.66 13.38 -13.36
C ILE A 121 -3.87 12.62 -14.66
N HIS A 122 -2.95 12.65 -15.60
CA HIS A 122 -3.17 12.04 -16.93
C HIS A 122 -3.07 10.51 -16.94
N GLU A 123 -2.26 9.89 -16.09
CA GLU A 123 -2.17 8.43 -16.01
C GLU A 123 -3.17 7.80 -15.04
N GLU A 124 -3.59 8.53 -14.00
CA GLU A 124 -4.57 8.07 -13.01
C GLU A 124 -6.01 8.14 -13.51
N ALA A 125 -6.30 8.97 -14.52
CA ALA A 125 -7.64 9.09 -15.09
C ALA A 125 -8.09 7.86 -15.90
N ALA A 126 -7.17 7.00 -16.31
CA ALA A 126 -7.49 5.81 -17.09
C ALA A 126 -8.08 4.65 -16.26
N ASP A 127 -7.90 4.65 -14.95
CA ASP A 127 -8.38 3.58 -14.05
C ASP A 127 -9.60 4.01 -13.20
N ILE A 128 -10.26 5.11 -13.53
CA ILE A 128 -11.45 5.56 -12.79
C ILE A 128 -12.63 4.68 -13.22
N PRO A 129 -13.26 3.93 -12.30
CA PRO A 129 -14.45 3.15 -12.64
C PRO A 129 -15.55 4.08 -13.16
N SER A 130 -16.17 3.69 -14.26
CA SER A 130 -17.21 4.46 -14.96
C SER A 130 -18.53 4.64 -14.18
N GLN A 131 -18.60 4.17 -12.93
CA GLN A 131 -19.74 4.36 -12.03
C GLN A 131 -19.27 4.80 -10.66
N VAL A 132 -19.45 6.07 -10.35
CA VAL A 132 -19.34 6.59 -9.00
C VAL A 132 -20.50 6.05 -8.18
N ASN A 133 -20.20 5.19 -7.25
CA ASN A 133 -21.20 4.71 -6.31
C ASN A 133 -21.37 5.76 -5.21
N SER A 134 -22.60 6.26 -4.97
CA SER A 134 -22.93 7.13 -3.83
C SER A 134 -22.37 6.57 -2.52
N SER A 135 -22.37 5.27 -2.37
CA SER A 135 -21.76 4.54 -1.25
C SER A 135 -20.26 4.80 -1.07
N SER A 136 -19.47 5.02 -2.13
CA SER A 136 -18.04 5.29 -2.01
C SER A 136 -17.78 6.70 -1.50
N ARG A 137 -18.60 7.67 -1.89
CA ARG A 137 -18.54 9.04 -1.37
C ARG A 137 -18.89 9.08 0.11
N ASP A 138 -19.97 8.41 0.51
CA ASP A 138 -20.41 8.36 1.91
C ASP A 138 -19.32 7.73 2.80
N LYS A 139 -18.63 6.69 2.30
CA LYS A 139 -17.49 6.10 3.00
C LYS A 139 -16.32 7.06 3.10
N LEU A 140 -15.99 7.79 2.02
CA LEU A 140 -14.92 8.80 2.06
C LEU A 140 -15.25 9.90 3.06
N ASP A 141 -16.50 10.39 3.10
CA ASP A 141 -16.92 11.40 4.07
C ASP A 141 -16.78 10.89 5.52
N ARG A 142 -17.08 9.62 5.78
CA ARG A 142 -16.85 8.99 7.08
C ARG A 142 -15.36 8.98 7.46
N TYR A 143 -14.48 8.63 6.52
CA TYR A 143 -13.04 8.59 6.77
C TYR A 143 -12.46 9.99 6.96
N ILE A 144 -12.96 10.98 6.20
CA ILE A 144 -12.60 12.39 6.39
C ILE A 144 -13.09 12.87 7.77
N ALA A 145 -14.29 12.48 8.21
CA ALA A 145 -14.79 12.83 9.54
C ALA A 145 -13.91 12.24 10.65
N ASN A 146 -13.44 11.00 10.51
CA ASN A 146 -12.48 10.39 11.45
C ASN A 146 -11.15 11.16 11.46
N TYR A 147 -10.64 11.50 10.29
CA TYR A 147 -9.45 12.31 10.13
C TYR A 147 -9.59 13.70 10.76
N ASN A 148 -10.71 14.40 10.50
CA ASN A 148 -11.01 15.70 11.09
C ASN A 148 -11.02 15.66 12.62
N ARG A 149 -11.62 14.60 13.19
CA ARG A 149 -11.64 14.40 14.65
C ARG A 149 -10.23 14.21 15.21
N GLN A 150 -9.42 13.42 14.55
CA GLN A 150 -8.06 13.11 14.97
C GLN A 150 -7.12 14.33 14.90
N PHE A 151 -7.22 15.09 13.80
CA PHE A 151 -6.32 16.20 13.51
C PHE A 151 -6.90 17.58 13.79
N LYS A 152 -8.15 17.65 14.29
CA LYS A 152 -8.87 18.90 14.59
C LYS A 152 -8.99 19.80 13.34
N THR A 153 -9.31 19.21 12.22
CA THR A 153 -9.53 19.85 10.92
C THR A 153 -11.03 19.83 10.56
N ASN A 154 -11.40 20.43 9.44
CA ASN A 154 -12.79 20.51 8.99
C ASN A 154 -12.88 20.35 7.47
N TYR A 155 -12.31 19.27 6.93
CA TYR A 155 -12.38 18.94 5.51
C TYR A 155 -13.67 18.21 5.16
N ASN A 156 -14.02 18.21 3.87
CA ASN A 156 -15.09 17.42 3.27
C ASN A 156 -14.64 16.82 1.93
N SER A 157 -15.44 15.90 1.39
CA SER A 157 -15.12 15.26 0.11
C SER A 157 -15.48 16.11 -1.11
N GLY A 158 -16.10 17.28 -0.94
CA GLY A 158 -16.49 18.21 -2.00
C GLY A 158 -15.42 19.26 -2.26
N ASP A 159 -15.76 20.51 -2.03
CA ASP A 159 -14.95 21.70 -2.30
C ASP A 159 -13.61 21.74 -1.53
N GLN A 160 -13.49 21.02 -0.42
CA GLN A 160 -12.27 20.96 0.38
C GLN A 160 -11.43 19.69 0.13
N PHE A 161 -11.82 18.84 -0.81
CA PHE A 161 -11.09 17.63 -1.10
C PHE A 161 -9.61 17.85 -1.43
N TYR A 162 -9.32 18.90 -2.19
CA TYR A 162 -7.95 19.26 -2.53
C TYR A 162 -7.13 19.75 -1.32
N ALA A 163 -7.76 20.51 -0.41
CA ALA A 163 -7.13 20.91 0.84
C ALA A 163 -6.83 19.69 1.73
N TYR A 164 -7.78 18.73 1.80
CA TYR A 164 -7.58 17.45 2.45
C TYR A 164 -6.41 16.64 1.87
N TYR A 165 -6.33 16.56 0.54
CA TYR A 165 -5.20 15.92 -0.17
C TYR A 165 -3.86 16.53 0.23
N ARG A 166 -3.76 17.86 0.23
CA ARG A 166 -2.52 18.57 0.61
C ARG A 166 -2.14 18.34 2.07
N ASP A 167 -3.11 18.36 2.96
CA ASP A 167 -2.88 18.15 4.40
C ASP A 167 -2.40 16.72 4.67
N ILE A 168 -3.03 15.70 4.06
CA ILE A 168 -2.55 14.31 4.14
C ILE A 168 -1.09 14.21 3.66
N ALA A 169 -0.79 14.76 2.48
CA ALA A 169 0.55 14.74 1.93
C ALA A 169 1.58 15.33 2.89
N GLN A 170 1.26 16.47 3.50
CA GLN A 170 2.12 17.13 4.47
C GLN A 170 2.27 16.32 5.76
N ARG A 171 1.19 15.72 6.26
CA ARG A 171 1.22 14.89 7.49
C ARG A 171 2.01 13.61 7.32
N VAL A 172 1.94 12.96 6.16
CA VAL A 172 2.82 11.83 5.84
C VAL A 172 4.28 12.26 5.84
N LYS A 173 4.61 13.40 5.22
CA LYS A 173 5.98 13.96 5.25
C LYS A 173 6.45 14.31 6.66
N ASN A 174 5.54 14.72 7.53
CA ASN A 174 5.81 15.08 8.91
C ASN A 174 5.71 13.89 9.88
N ARG A 175 5.49 12.67 9.39
CA ARG A 175 5.37 11.46 10.22
C ARG A 175 4.21 11.49 11.22
N GLN A 176 3.13 12.21 10.88
CA GLN A 176 1.91 12.28 11.67
C GLN A 176 0.89 11.21 11.26
N ILE A 177 1.11 10.57 10.12
CA ILE A 177 0.35 9.43 9.61
C ILE A 177 1.32 8.27 9.49
N ASP A 178 1.03 7.16 10.14
CA ASP A 178 1.85 5.95 10.12
C ASP A 178 1.67 5.18 8.82
N ILE A 179 0.41 5.01 8.37
CA ILE A 179 0.06 4.30 7.13
C ILE A 179 -0.93 5.13 6.32
N LEU A 180 -0.59 5.36 5.06
CA LEU A 180 -1.50 5.93 4.06
C LEU A 180 -2.00 4.81 3.13
N ILE A 181 -3.32 4.52 3.17
CA ILE A 181 -3.93 3.53 2.27
C ILE A 181 -4.39 4.22 1.00
N VAL A 182 -3.98 3.70 -0.16
CA VAL A 182 -4.26 4.28 -1.48
C VAL A 182 -4.58 3.21 -2.51
N VAL A 183 -5.30 3.59 -3.56
CA VAL A 183 -5.47 2.75 -4.76
C VAL A 183 -4.43 3.12 -5.81
N ASN A 184 -4.50 4.32 -6.35
CA ASN A 184 -3.56 4.84 -7.36
C ASN A 184 -2.92 6.16 -6.91
N MET A 185 -3.68 6.99 -6.20
CA MET A 185 -3.21 8.30 -5.72
C MET A 185 -1.93 8.14 -4.89
N PHE A 186 -0.99 9.07 -5.04
CA PHE A 186 0.33 9.05 -4.40
C PHE A 186 1.31 7.96 -4.87
N LEU A 187 0.91 7.02 -5.72
CA LEU A 187 1.86 6.07 -6.32
C LEU A 187 2.75 6.74 -7.35
N THR A 188 2.24 7.77 -8.02
CA THR A 188 2.99 8.63 -8.92
C THR A 188 3.19 10.02 -8.31
N GLY A 189 4.26 10.71 -8.66
CA GLY A 189 4.51 12.12 -8.28
C GLY A 189 4.70 12.45 -6.78
N PHE A 190 4.29 11.60 -5.85
CA PHE A 190 4.45 11.86 -4.43
C PHE A 190 5.88 11.63 -3.94
N ASP A 191 6.46 12.66 -3.37
CA ASP A 191 7.80 12.62 -2.79
C ASP A 191 7.75 12.80 -1.27
N SER A 192 8.15 11.76 -0.55
CA SER A 192 8.24 11.77 0.91
C SER A 192 9.50 11.03 1.36
N LYS A 193 10.50 11.76 1.85
CA LYS A 193 11.74 11.15 2.35
C LYS A 193 11.50 10.18 3.52
N PRO A 194 10.60 10.47 4.49
CA PRO A 194 10.28 9.53 5.57
C PRO A 194 9.54 8.26 5.14
N LEU A 195 8.97 8.22 3.93
CA LEU A 195 8.29 7.02 3.43
C LEU A 195 9.31 5.92 3.15
N ASN A 196 9.38 4.91 4.02
CA ASN A 196 10.35 3.83 3.88
C ASN A 196 9.74 2.46 3.59
N THR A 197 8.44 2.29 3.79
CA THR A 197 7.78 0.99 3.63
C THR A 197 6.59 1.10 2.70
N LEU A 198 6.53 0.21 1.71
CA LEU A 198 5.40 0.04 0.81
C LEU A 198 4.83 -1.36 1.01
N TYR A 199 3.57 -1.43 1.46
CA TYR A 199 2.76 -2.64 1.44
C TYR A 199 1.98 -2.68 0.14
N VAL A 200 1.90 -3.83 -0.52
CA VAL A 200 1.27 -3.97 -1.84
C VAL A 200 0.32 -5.16 -1.85
N ASP A 201 -0.97 -4.89 -1.98
CA ASP A 201 -2.02 -5.88 -2.28
C ASP A 201 -2.74 -5.50 -3.59
N LYS A 202 -1.95 -5.34 -4.62
CA LYS A 202 -2.39 -4.96 -5.97
C LYS A 202 -1.50 -5.61 -7.01
N ASN A 203 -2.06 -6.01 -8.15
CA ASN A 203 -1.30 -6.48 -9.30
C ASN A 203 -0.74 -5.27 -10.05
N LEU A 204 0.50 -4.92 -9.76
CA LEU A 204 1.22 -3.86 -10.43
C LEU A 204 2.05 -4.44 -11.58
N LYS A 205 2.15 -3.70 -12.69
CA LYS A 205 2.93 -4.09 -13.88
C LYS A 205 3.74 -2.91 -14.41
N TYR A 206 4.85 -3.22 -15.09
CA TYR A 206 5.68 -2.28 -15.84
C TYR A 206 5.96 -0.94 -15.11
N HIS A 207 5.60 0.17 -15.72
CA HIS A 207 5.82 1.51 -15.16
C HIS A 207 5.19 1.71 -13.78
N GLY A 208 3.93 1.31 -13.61
CA GLY A 208 3.21 1.46 -12.34
C GLY A 208 3.91 0.72 -11.19
N LEU A 209 4.49 -0.46 -11.47
CA LEU A 209 5.26 -1.21 -10.47
C LEU A 209 6.55 -0.46 -10.08
N ILE A 210 7.34 -0.03 -11.07
CA ILE A 210 8.60 0.69 -10.80
C ILE A 210 8.32 2.02 -10.10
N GLN A 211 7.29 2.74 -10.52
CA GLN A 211 6.90 4.01 -9.89
C GLN A 211 6.50 3.82 -8.43
N ALA A 212 5.66 2.82 -8.13
CA ALA A 212 5.25 2.50 -6.76
C ALA A 212 6.47 2.11 -5.90
N PHE A 213 7.33 1.22 -6.41
CA PHE A 213 8.51 0.77 -5.68
C PHE A 213 9.50 1.91 -5.42
N SER A 214 9.63 2.84 -6.37
CA SER A 214 10.52 3.99 -6.24
C SER A 214 10.10 4.98 -5.15
N ARG A 215 8.86 4.92 -4.65
CA ARG A 215 8.39 5.80 -3.57
C ARG A 215 9.19 5.61 -2.28
N THR A 216 9.71 4.42 -2.03
CA THR A 216 10.43 4.09 -0.80
C THR A 216 11.95 4.21 -0.91
N ASN A 217 12.50 4.33 -2.12
CA ASN A 217 13.96 4.25 -2.32
C ASN A 217 14.71 5.58 -2.09
N ARG A 218 14.03 6.66 -1.73
CA ARG A 218 14.68 7.93 -1.39
C ARG A 218 15.54 7.79 -0.15
N VAL A 219 16.85 7.89 -0.31
CA VAL A 219 17.80 7.99 0.80
C VAL A 219 17.49 9.26 1.59
N TYR A 220 17.36 9.13 2.91
CA TYR A 220 17.02 10.27 3.77
C TYR A 220 18.18 10.66 4.69
N ASN A 221 18.88 9.68 5.19
CA ASN A 221 20.06 9.80 6.05
C ASN A 221 20.69 8.41 6.21
N ASP A 222 21.70 8.28 7.03
CA ASP A 222 22.33 6.98 7.32
C ASP A 222 21.35 5.95 7.91
N LYS A 223 20.23 6.41 8.48
CA LYS A 223 19.20 5.55 9.05
C LYS A 223 18.26 4.94 8.02
N LYS A 224 18.15 5.55 6.81
CA LYS A 224 17.33 5.05 5.71
C LYS A 224 18.16 4.88 4.46
N PRO A 225 19.02 3.86 4.38
CA PRO A 225 19.81 3.57 3.19
C PRO A 225 18.97 2.92 2.06
N PHE A 226 17.85 2.28 2.40
CA PHE A 226 16.93 1.61 1.44
C PHE A 226 15.49 1.68 1.93
N GLY A 227 14.55 1.30 1.05
CA GLY A 227 13.14 1.11 1.38
C GLY A 227 12.78 -0.37 1.54
N ASN A 228 11.64 -0.63 2.17
CA ASN A 228 11.05 -1.96 2.30
C ASN A 228 9.83 -2.06 1.37
N ILE A 229 9.73 -3.16 0.63
CA ILE A 229 8.56 -3.47 -0.18
C ILE A 229 8.05 -4.83 0.26
N ILE A 230 6.78 -4.91 0.65
CA ILE A 230 6.14 -6.12 1.15
C ILE A 230 4.91 -6.38 0.28
N CYS A 231 4.99 -7.42 -0.55
CA CYS A 231 3.94 -7.79 -1.48
C CYS A 231 3.08 -8.91 -0.90
N PHE A 232 1.76 -8.74 -0.96
CA PHE A 232 0.77 -9.76 -0.59
C PHE A 232 0.21 -10.49 -1.82
N ARG A 233 0.74 -10.19 -2.99
CA ARG A 233 0.52 -10.89 -4.27
C ARG A 233 1.86 -11.31 -4.85
N ASN A 234 1.85 -12.31 -5.71
CA ASN A 234 3.07 -12.73 -6.40
C ASN A 234 3.43 -11.72 -7.51
N LEU A 235 4.27 -10.75 -7.19
CA LEU A 235 4.76 -9.76 -8.13
C LEU A 235 6.16 -10.06 -8.66
N LYS A 236 6.74 -11.24 -8.35
CA LYS A 236 8.13 -11.56 -8.76
C LYS A 236 8.29 -11.44 -10.27
N ARG A 237 7.47 -12.17 -11.03
CA ARG A 237 7.52 -12.12 -12.50
C ARG A 237 7.31 -10.72 -13.07
N ALA A 238 6.29 -10.00 -12.57
CA ALA A 238 6.04 -8.63 -13.00
C ALA A 238 7.21 -7.68 -12.68
N THR A 239 7.91 -7.91 -11.56
CA THR A 239 9.11 -7.17 -11.18
C THR A 239 10.27 -7.47 -12.12
N ASP A 240 10.51 -8.75 -12.41
CA ASP A 240 11.58 -9.18 -13.32
C ASP A 240 11.37 -8.62 -14.74
N GLU A 241 10.12 -8.69 -15.24
CA GLU A 241 9.74 -8.12 -16.53
C GLU A 241 9.92 -6.60 -16.57
N ALA A 242 9.50 -5.89 -15.52
CA ALA A 242 9.65 -4.44 -15.42
C ALA A 242 11.14 -4.04 -15.38
N LEU A 243 11.94 -4.71 -14.57
CA LEU A 243 13.39 -4.47 -14.50
C LEU A 243 14.08 -4.76 -15.84
N ALA A 244 13.70 -5.83 -16.54
CA ALA A 244 14.24 -6.15 -17.87
C ALA A 244 13.93 -5.09 -18.93
N LEU A 245 12.76 -4.40 -18.82
CA LEU A 245 12.39 -3.31 -19.71
C LEU A 245 13.21 -2.04 -19.46
N PHE A 246 13.56 -1.76 -18.21
CA PHE A 246 14.19 -0.50 -17.79
C PHE A 246 15.68 -0.60 -17.51
N SER A 247 16.24 -1.82 -17.47
CA SER A 247 17.67 -2.06 -17.34
C SER A 247 18.21 -2.84 -18.56
N ASN A 248 19.48 -2.63 -18.91
CA ASN A 248 20.15 -3.57 -19.81
C ASN A 248 20.10 -4.96 -19.18
N LYS A 249 19.75 -5.98 -19.96
CA LYS A 249 19.51 -7.39 -19.54
C LYS A 249 20.52 -8.00 -18.55
N GLU A 250 21.73 -7.45 -18.47
CA GLU A 250 22.80 -7.94 -17.60
C GLU A 250 22.67 -7.48 -16.14
N THR A 251 21.88 -6.44 -15.87
CA THR A 251 21.76 -5.84 -14.51
C THR A 251 20.62 -6.45 -13.69
N THR A 252 19.75 -7.24 -14.29
CA THR A 252 18.53 -7.77 -13.64
C THR A 252 18.83 -8.69 -12.45
N LYS A 253 19.95 -9.44 -12.52
CA LYS A 253 20.36 -10.36 -11.44
C LYS A 253 20.91 -9.65 -10.19
N ILE A 254 21.30 -8.40 -10.31
CA ILE A 254 21.97 -7.65 -9.22
C ILE A 254 20.95 -6.94 -8.32
N VAL A 255 19.72 -6.71 -8.82
CA VAL A 255 18.70 -5.91 -8.12
C VAL A 255 17.79 -6.77 -7.23
N LEU A 256 17.68 -8.05 -7.50
CA LEU A 256 16.89 -8.98 -6.70
C LEU A 256 17.84 -9.81 -5.83
N PHE A 257 17.55 -9.86 -4.53
CA PHE A 257 18.25 -10.81 -3.66
C PHE A 257 17.98 -12.23 -4.18
N PRO A 258 19.02 -13.08 -4.26
CA PRO A 258 18.87 -14.48 -4.59
C PRO A 258 17.84 -15.14 -3.65
N SER A 259 17.11 -16.12 -4.15
CA SER A 259 16.23 -16.93 -3.31
C SER A 259 17.06 -17.66 -2.25
N TYR A 260 16.43 -18.04 -1.14
CA TYR A 260 17.12 -18.80 -0.07
C TYR A 260 17.82 -20.06 -0.60
N ALA A 261 17.24 -20.73 -1.60
CA ALA A 261 17.85 -21.89 -2.25
C ALA A 261 19.07 -21.57 -3.11
N GLU A 262 19.13 -20.39 -3.70
CA GLU A 262 20.33 -19.92 -4.44
C GLU A 262 21.46 -19.55 -3.48
N ILE A 263 21.13 -19.03 -2.29
CA ILE A 263 22.11 -18.73 -1.24
C ILE A 263 22.67 -20.01 -0.61
N GLU A 264 21.85 -21.06 -0.43
CA GLU A 264 22.31 -22.36 0.09
C GLU A 264 23.24 -23.13 -0.87
N GLN A 265 23.17 -22.87 -2.17
CA GLN A 265 24.05 -23.53 -3.16
C GLN A 265 25.46 -22.92 -3.25
N ASP A 266 25.64 -21.71 -2.75
CA ASP A 266 26.93 -20.99 -2.76
C ASP A 266 27.72 -21.17 -1.45
N TYR A 267 27.20 -21.96 -0.49
CA TYR A 267 27.85 -22.36 0.75
C TYR A 267 28.05 -23.87 0.82
#